data_7e6d6af4358434036f3c86ae8af2e75d
#
_entry.id   7e6d6af4358434036f3c86ae8af2e75d
#
_cell.length_a   1.000
_cell.length_b   1.000
_cell.length_c   1.000
_cell.angle_alpha   90.00
_cell.angle_beta   90.00
_cell.angle_gamma   90.00
#
_symmetry.space_group_name_H-M   'P 1'
#
loop_
_entity.id
_entity.type
_entity.pdbx_description
1 polymer ?
#
loop_
_entity_poly.entity_id
_entity_poly.type
_entity_poly.pdbx_seq_one_letter_code
_entity_poly.pdbx_strand_id
1 'polypeptide(L)'
;MRMEEGSDLQFLSPGETRLTRLACPECGGALAETVLPQISYYRCHVGHQFGPQSLAAAQAESAEARLWAAVATLEETAALARHLAGHTDLGEDAAGQQGRAAERATRLAESVRAQIEEAREV
;
A
#
# COMPACT_ATOMS: atom_id res chain seq x y z
N MET A 1 -0.85 -15.89 -16.76
CA MET A 1 -1.86 -16.60 -15.97
C MET A 1 -2.97 -15.65 -15.58
N ARG A 2 -4.19 -16.10 -15.69
CA ARG A 2 -5.34 -15.27 -15.38
C ARG A 2 -5.60 -15.21 -13.87
N MET A 3 -5.89 -14.01 -13.38
CA MET A 3 -6.24 -13.81 -11.99
C MET A 3 -7.74 -14.01 -11.81
N GLU A 4 -8.11 -14.83 -10.86
CA GLU A 4 -9.52 -15.16 -10.65
C GLU A 4 -10.10 -14.39 -9.47
N GLU A 5 -11.41 -14.17 -9.51
CA GLU A 5 -12.12 -13.57 -8.39
C GLU A 5 -12.22 -14.56 -7.24
N GLY A 6 -12.42 -14.02 -6.02
CA GLY A 6 -12.53 -14.88 -4.86
C GLY A 6 -13.66 -15.90 -4.93
N SER A 7 -14.74 -15.57 -5.65
CA SER A 7 -15.88 -16.48 -5.81
C SER A 7 -15.52 -17.76 -6.54
N ASP A 8 -14.43 -17.75 -7.30
CA ASP A 8 -14.01 -18.96 -8.02
C ASP A 8 -13.38 -20.00 -7.11
N LEU A 9 -13.02 -19.63 -5.88
CA LEU A 9 -12.37 -20.52 -4.94
C LEU A 9 -13.27 -21.70 -4.55
N GLN A 10 -14.58 -21.49 -4.59
CA GLN A 10 -15.52 -22.56 -4.23
C GLN A 10 -15.46 -23.76 -5.16
N PHE A 11 -14.87 -23.61 -6.33
CA PHE A 11 -14.76 -24.69 -7.29
C PHE A 11 -13.43 -25.42 -7.23
N LEU A 12 -12.53 -25.02 -6.33
CA LEU A 12 -11.25 -25.70 -6.18
C LEU A 12 -11.41 -26.94 -5.31
N SER A 13 -10.74 -28.00 -5.71
CA SER A 13 -10.69 -29.22 -4.89
C SER A 13 -9.70 -29.03 -3.74
N PRO A 14 -9.91 -29.75 -2.62
CA PRO A 14 -8.94 -29.68 -1.52
C PRO A 14 -7.52 -30.01 -1.99
N GLY A 15 -6.57 -29.21 -1.58
CA GLY A 15 -5.17 -29.39 -1.94
C GLY A 15 -4.76 -28.70 -3.23
N GLU A 16 -5.70 -28.17 -4.00
CA GLU A 16 -5.36 -27.42 -5.20
C GLU A 16 -4.83 -26.04 -4.84
N THR A 17 -3.88 -25.58 -5.67
CA THR A 17 -3.24 -24.30 -5.49
C THR A 17 -3.48 -23.43 -6.71
N ARG A 18 -3.78 -22.16 -6.47
CA ARG A 18 -3.99 -21.22 -7.56
C ARG A 18 -3.42 -19.85 -7.17
N LEU A 19 -3.00 -19.11 -8.21
CA LEU A 19 -2.52 -17.76 -8.01
C LEU A 19 -3.69 -16.82 -7.75
N THR A 20 -3.52 -15.91 -6.81
CA THR A 20 -4.52 -14.90 -6.49
C THR A 20 -4.11 -13.54 -7.05
N ARG A 21 -4.96 -12.53 -6.87
CA ARG A 21 -4.63 -11.14 -7.16
C ARG A 21 -3.94 -10.45 -6.00
N LEU A 22 -3.71 -11.18 -4.92
CA LEU A 22 -3.19 -10.62 -3.68
C LEU A 22 -1.67 -10.62 -3.70
N ALA A 23 -1.09 -9.59 -3.09
CA ALA A 23 0.35 -9.49 -2.91
C ALA A 23 0.69 -9.80 -1.46
N CYS A 24 1.85 -10.45 -1.27
CA CYS A 24 2.34 -10.74 0.07
C CYS A 24 2.59 -9.43 0.82
N PRO A 25 2.02 -9.26 2.03
CA PRO A 25 2.24 -8.02 2.79
C PRO A 25 3.68 -7.84 3.25
N GLU A 26 4.49 -8.89 3.23
CA GLU A 26 5.89 -8.77 3.65
C GLU A 26 6.84 -8.50 2.51
N CYS A 27 6.66 -9.16 1.35
CA CYS A 27 7.62 -9.01 0.26
C CYS A 27 7.01 -8.46 -1.03
N GLY A 28 5.70 -8.31 -1.10
CA GLY A 28 5.03 -7.80 -2.30
C GLY A 28 4.88 -8.81 -3.41
N GLY A 29 5.38 -10.03 -3.25
CA GLY A 29 5.27 -11.06 -4.27
C GLY A 29 3.85 -11.61 -4.36
N ALA A 30 3.54 -12.25 -5.49
CA ALA A 30 2.22 -12.82 -5.69
C ALA A 30 1.95 -13.94 -4.68
N LEU A 31 0.72 -13.98 -4.18
CA LEU A 31 0.27 -15.02 -3.27
C LEU A 31 -0.51 -16.08 -4.03
N ALA A 32 -0.19 -17.34 -3.75
CA ALA A 32 -0.98 -18.47 -4.21
C ALA A 32 -1.77 -19.00 -3.04
N GLU A 33 -3.01 -19.39 -3.31
CA GLU A 33 -3.86 -19.99 -2.29
C GLU A 33 -3.93 -21.49 -2.49
N THR A 34 -3.77 -22.23 -1.40
CA THR A 34 -3.97 -23.68 -1.38
C THR A 34 -5.22 -23.96 -0.57
N VAL A 35 -6.18 -24.64 -1.17
CA VAL A 35 -7.45 -24.94 -0.54
C VAL A 35 -7.36 -26.31 0.13
N LEU A 36 -7.57 -26.34 1.44
CA LEU A 36 -7.62 -27.56 2.23
C LEU A 36 -9.08 -27.81 2.65
N PRO A 37 -9.42 -29.02 3.14
CA PRO A 37 -10.82 -29.32 3.44
C PRO A 37 -11.50 -28.37 4.42
N GLN A 38 -10.77 -27.82 5.38
CA GLN A 38 -11.37 -26.97 6.41
C GLN A 38 -10.85 -25.55 6.43
N ILE A 39 -9.76 -25.27 5.69
CA ILE A 39 -9.16 -23.97 5.70
C ILE A 39 -8.27 -23.82 4.47
N SER A 40 -8.08 -22.60 4.01
CA SER A 40 -7.11 -22.30 2.97
C SER A 40 -5.87 -21.66 3.60
N TYR A 41 -4.75 -21.75 2.91
CA TYR A 41 -3.60 -20.96 3.29
C TYR A 41 -2.99 -20.27 2.06
N TYR A 42 -2.23 -19.21 2.31
CA TYR A 42 -1.67 -18.34 1.26
C TYR A 42 -0.17 -18.32 1.40
N ARG A 43 0.54 -18.41 0.28
CA ARG A 43 1.99 -18.47 0.29
C ARG A 43 2.57 -17.76 -0.91
N CYS A 44 3.63 -16.95 -0.69
CA CYS A 44 4.38 -16.35 -1.78
C CYS A 44 5.52 -17.28 -2.19
N HIS A 45 6.17 -16.98 -3.30
CA HIS A 45 7.25 -17.83 -3.80
C HIS A 45 8.51 -17.78 -2.93
N VAL A 46 8.66 -16.75 -2.11
CA VAL A 46 9.76 -16.66 -1.15
C VAL A 46 9.54 -17.56 0.05
N GLY A 47 8.26 -17.84 0.36
CA GLY A 47 7.93 -18.78 1.42
C GLY A 47 7.15 -18.17 2.59
N HIS A 48 6.80 -16.91 2.55
CA HIS A 48 5.90 -16.35 3.58
C HIS A 48 4.55 -17.02 3.47
N GLN A 49 4.00 -17.44 4.58
CA GLN A 49 2.78 -18.24 4.61
C GLN A 49 1.80 -17.67 5.63
N PHE A 50 0.53 -17.62 5.26
CA PHE A 50 -0.51 -17.02 6.08
C PHE A 50 -1.78 -17.87 6.05
N GLY A 51 -2.46 -17.96 7.18
CA GLY A 51 -3.86 -18.36 7.19
C GLY A 51 -4.73 -17.19 6.80
N PRO A 52 -6.05 -17.39 6.60
CA PRO A 52 -6.93 -16.31 6.16
C PRO A 52 -6.95 -15.10 7.09
N GLN A 53 -7.07 -15.34 8.39
CA GLN A 53 -7.17 -14.24 9.35
C GLN A 53 -5.83 -13.54 9.55
N SER A 54 -4.73 -14.30 9.59
CA SER A 54 -3.42 -13.68 9.72
C SER A 54 -3.05 -12.89 8.47
N LEU A 55 -3.49 -13.34 7.28
CA LEU A 55 -3.29 -12.56 6.07
C LEU A 55 -4.07 -11.25 6.13
N ALA A 56 -5.34 -11.32 6.55
CA ALA A 56 -6.15 -10.10 6.66
C ALA A 56 -5.53 -9.10 7.63
N ALA A 57 -5.05 -9.58 8.77
CA ALA A 57 -4.41 -8.71 9.75
C ALA A 57 -3.12 -8.11 9.22
N ALA A 58 -2.29 -8.94 8.55
CA ALA A 58 -1.03 -8.47 7.99
C ALA A 58 -1.26 -7.45 6.87
N GLN A 59 -2.28 -7.64 6.05
CA GLN A 59 -2.60 -6.68 5.01
C GLN A 59 -3.09 -5.35 5.58
N ALA A 60 -3.88 -5.39 6.64
CA ALA A 60 -4.35 -4.17 7.29
C ALA A 60 -3.17 -3.38 7.88
N GLU A 61 -2.24 -4.07 8.54
CA GLU A 61 -1.03 -3.43 9.06
C GLU A 61 -0.18 -2.86 7.95
N SER A 62 -0.03 -3.60 6.84
CA SER A 62 0.75 -3.15 5.70
C SER A 62 0.13 -1.91 5.07
N ALA A 63 -1.19 -1.88 4.94
CA ALA A 63 -1.89 -0.72 4.37
C ALA A 63 -1.64 0.52 5.23
N GLU A 64 -1.77 0.39 6.55
CA GLU A 64 -1.53 1.53 7.44
C GLU A 64 -0.08 2.00 7.37
N ALA A 65 0.88 1.05 7.38
CA ALA A 65 2.29 1.38 7.29
C ALA A 65 2.61 2.13 5.98
N ARG A 66 1.99 1.71 4.89
CA ARG A 66 2.18 2.37 3.59
C ARG A 66 1.57 3.75 3.55
N LEU A 67 0.45 3.95 4.21
CA LEU A 67 -0.13 5.28 4.32
C LEU A 67 0.77 6.22 5.11
N TRP A 68 1.35 5.75 6.23
CA TRP A 68 2.32 6.55 6.97
C TRP A 68 3.56 6.84 6.16
N ALA A 69 4.03 5.86 5.36
CA ALA A 69 5.17 6.09 4.47
C ALA A 69 4.83 7.13 3.41
N ALA A 70 3.60 7.13 2.90
CA ALA A 70 3.15 8.14 1.95
C ALA A 70 3.15 9.53 2.59
N VAL A 71 2.69 9.65 3.84
CA VAL A 71 2.74 10.92 4.57
C VAL A 71 4.19 11.42 4.65
N ALA A 72 5.11 10.54 5.04
CA ALA A 72 6.52 10.91 5.14
C ALA A 72 7.08 11.38 3.79
N THR A 73 6.75 10.66 2.72
CA THR A 73 7.21 11.02 1.37
C THR A 73 6.63 12.36 0.93
N LEU A 74 5.35 12.60 1.24
CA LEU A 74 4.73 13.88 0.91
C LEU A 74 5.38 15.03 1.67
N GLU A 75 5.74 14.81 2.92
CA GLU A 75 6.43 15.82 3.71
C GLU A 75 7.83 16.11 3.15
N GLU A 76 8.52 15.05 2.71
CA GLU A 76 9.80 15.24 2.04
C GLU A 76 9.65 15.98 0.70
N THR A 77 8.60 15.66 -0.06
CA THR A 77 8.29 16.33 -1.31
C THR A 77 8.06 17.82 -1.07
N ALA A 78 7.30 18.14 -0.02
CA ALA A 78 7.04 19.52 0.33
C ALA A 78 8.32 20.24 0.74
N ALA A 79 9.17 19.57 1.52
CA ALA A 79 10.44 20.17 1.95
C ALA A 79 11.35 20.45 0.77
N LEU A 80 11.47 19.51 -0.17
CA LEU A 80 12.28 19.72 -1.36
C LEU A 80 11.72 20.84 -2.21
N ALA A 81 10.40 20.85 -2.43
CA ALA A 81 9.77 21.90 -3.23
C ALA A 81 9.98 23.28 -2.62
N ARG A 82 9.88 23.40 -1.29
CA ARG A 82 10.15 24.68 -0.62
C ARG A 82 11.60 25.10 -0.79
N HIS A 83 12.51 24.14 -0.70
CA HIS A 83 13.93 24.41 -0.90
C HIS A 83 14.19 24.93 -2.32
N LEU A 84 13.60 24.26 -3.31
CA LEU A 84 13.77 24.67 -4.71
C LEU A 84 13.11 26.01 -4.99
N ALA A 85 11.98 26.32 -4.35
CA ALA A 85 11.32 27.61 -4.52
C ALA A 85 12.20 28.77 -4.06
N GLY A 86 13.13 28.51 -3.14
CA GLY A 86 14.05 29.52 -2.65
C GLY A 86 15.31 29.68 -3.50
N HIS A 87 15.49 28.88 -4.55
CA HIS A 87 16.66 28.98 -5.42
C HIS A 87 16.48 30.11 -6.44
N THR A 88 17.40 31.04 -6.46
CA THR A 88 17.29 32.21 -7.34
C THR A 88 17.57 31.89 -8.81
N ASP A 89 18.28 30.79 -9.07
CA ASP A 89 18.66 30.41 -10.43
C ASP A 89 17.56 29.69 -11.20
N LEU A 90 16.43 29.37 -10.54
CA LEU A 90 15.32 28.70 -11.21
C LEU A 90 14.41 29.65 -12.01
N GLY A 91 14.43 30.94 -11.68
CA GLY A 91 13.50 31.90 -12.25
C GLY A 91 12.18 31.94 -11.49
N GLU A 92 11.42 33.01 -11.67
CA GLU A 92 10.21 33.24 -10.90
C GLU A 92 9.10 32.21 -11.16
N ASP A 93 8.90 31.83 -12.43
CA ASP A 93 7.83 30.88 -12.77
C ASP A 93 8.10 29.54 -12.18
N ALA A 94 9.32 29.02 -12.31
CA ALA A 94 9.67 27.70 -11.76
C ALA A 94 9.61 27.72 -10.24
N ALA A 95 10.11 28.80 -9.61
CA ALA A 95 10.05 28.95 -8.16
C ALA A 95 8.60 28.96 -7.66
N GLY A 96 7.73 29.69 -8.40
CA GLY A 96 6.31 29.74 -8.06
C GLY A 96 5.64 28.38 -8.17
N GLN A 97 5.98 27.61 -9.19
CA GLN A 97 5.45 26.26 -9.35
C GLN A 97 5.89 25.37 -8.19
N GLN A 98 7.12 25.49 -7.76
CA GLN A 98 7.61 24.70 -6.62
C GLN A 98 6.91 25.10 -5.32
N GLY A 99 6.64 26.37 -5.12
CA GLY A 99 5.89 26.83 -3.95
C GLY A 99 4.50 26.24 -3.92
N ARG A 100 3.81 26.21 -5.04
CA ARG A 100 2.48 25.62 -5.14
C ARG A 100 2.53 24.11 -4.94
N ALA A 101 3.57 23.45 -5.47
CA ALA A 101 3.74 22.00 -5.27
C ALA A 101 3.94 21.69 -3.79
N ALA A 102 4.71 22.53 -3.08
CA ALA A 102 4.93 22.35 -1.65
C ALA A 102 3.61 22.45 -0.87
N GLU A 103 2.78 23.43 -1.23
CA GLU A 103 1.48 23.60 -0.57
C GLU A 103 0.56 22.40 -0.81
N ARG A 104 0.53 21.90 -2.05
CA ARG A 104 -0.30 20.74 -2.36
C ARG A 104 0.16 19.51 -1.60
N ALA A 105 1.46 19.26 -1.54
CA ALA A 105 2.00 18.09 -0.84
C ALA A 105 1.72 18.19 0.66
N THR A 106 1.86 19.38 1.24
CA THR A 106 1.57 19.61 2.66
C THR A 106 0.10 19.34 2.96
N ARG A 107 -0.81 19.88 2.15
CA ARG A 107 -2.24 19.66 2.37
C ARG A 107 -2.61 18.20 2.25
N LEU A 108 -2.04 17.51 1.27
CA LEU A 108 -2.33 16.09 1.10
C LEU A 108 -1.80 15.27 2.27
N ALA A 109 -0.58 15.58 2.74
CA ALA A 109 -0.02 14.89 3.89
C ALA A 109 -0.90 15.06 5.13
N GLU A 110 -1.38 16.28 5.37
CA GLU A 110 -2.25 16.57 6.49
C GLU A 110 -3.58 15.82 6.38
N SER A 111 -4.14 15.77 5.18
CA SER A 111 -5.39 15.08 4.93
C SER A 111 -5.25 13.58 5.16
N VAL A 112 -4.20 12.97 4.64
CA VAL A 112 -3.97 11.53 4.82
C VAL A 112 -3.74 11.21 6.29
N ARG A 113 -2.93 12.01 6.97
CA ARG A 113 -2.67 11.82 8.40
C ARG A 113 -3.97 11.86 9.20
N ALA A 114 -4.82 12.84 8.92
CA ALA A 114 -6.10 12.98 9.64
C ALA A 114 -6.99 11.76 9.40
N GLN A 115 -7.01 11.23 8.18
CA GLN A 115 -7.83 10.06 7.89
C GLN A 115 -7.33 8.80 8.57
N ILE A 116 -6.01 8.62 8.66
CA ILE A 116 -5.45 7.49 9.38
C ILE A 116 -5.86 7.56 10.86
N GLU A 117 -5.73 8.73 11.46
CA GLU A 117 -6.05 8.91 12.87
C GLU A 117 -7.53 8.72 13.14
N GLU A 118 -8.38 9.22 12.24
CA GLU A 118 -9.83 9.04 12.35
C GLU A 118 -10.21 7.56 12.27
N ALA A 119 -9.59 6.81 11.36
CA ALA A 119 -9.88 5.39 11.21
C ALA A 119 -9.51 4.59 12.45
N ARG A 120 -8.48 5.03 13.18
CA ARG A 120 -8.05 4.36 14.41
C ARG A 120 -9.03 4.50 15.55
N GLU A 121 -9.84 5.54 15.52
CA GLU A 121 -10.78 5.83 16.60
C GLU A 121 -12.07 5.00 16.49
N VAL A 122 -12.25 4.27 15.42
CA VAL A 122 -13.46 3.49 15.17
C VAL A 122 -13.36 2.04 15.65
#